data_199467d6ca3c1b204e10dddcd4286111
#
_entry.id   199467d6ca3c1b204e10dddcd4286111
#
_cell.length_a   1.000
_cell.length_b   1.000
_cell.length_c   1.000
_cell.angle_alpha   90.00
_cell.angle_beta   90.00
_cell.angle_gamma   90.00
#
_symmetry.space_group_name_H-M   'P 1'
#
loop_
_entity.id
_entity.type
_entity.pdbx_description
1 polymer ?
#
loop_
_entity_poly.entity_id
_entity_poly.type
_entity_poly.pdbx_seq_one_letter_code
_entity_poly.pdbx_strand_id
1 'polypeptide(L)'
;MNDAQVEQEVQAKGLNVAPRVTKERIDSLMARVTYTFDQPEGTTSTLAHAFLDGSFFLASGHSACISKENFNAELGRRMAQSKAEEAARDELWKLEGYTLRTLLAVQAEGLV
;
A
#
# COMPACT_ATOMS: atom_id res chain seq x y z
N MET A 1 4.18 0.17 15.18
CA MET A 1 5.03 -0.96 14.75
C MET A 1 5.00 -1.05 13.24
N ASN A 2 6.10 -1.36 12.61
CA ASN A 2 6.13 -1.65 11.17
C ASN A 2 5.88 -3.14 10.91
N ASP A 3 5.74 -3.52 9.64
CA ASP A 3 5.42 -4.90 9.26
C ASP A 3 6.50 -5.90 9.70
N ALA A 4 7.76 -5.51 9.62
CA ALA A 4 8.86 -6.38 10.02
C ALA A 4 8.84 -6.66 11.53
N GLN A 5 8.54 -5.65 12.34
CA GLN A 5 8.43 -5.80 13.80
C GLN A 5 7.25 -6.69 14.18
N VAL A 6 6.12 -6.53 13.51
CA VAL A 6 4.94 -7.38 13.72
C VAL A 6 5.25 -8.83 13.36
N GLU A 7 5.94 -9.08 12.23
CA GLU A 7 6.32 -10.42 11.81
C GLU A 7 7.25 -11.09 12.84
N GLN A 8 8.23 -10.35 13.35
CA GLN A 8 9.13 -10.87 14.38
C GLN A 8 8.36 -11.28 15.63
N GLU A 9 7.43 -10.46 16.07
CA GLU A 9 6.63 -10.75 17.25
C GLU A 9 5.70 -11.95 17.03
N VAL A 10 5.08 -12.05 15.84
CA VAL A 10 4.24 -13.19 15.46
C VAL A 10 5.05 -14.48 15.52
N GLN A 11 6.25 -14.49 14.94
CA GLN A 11 7.14 -15.65 14.96
C GLN A 11 7.58 -16.01 16.40
N ALA A 12 7.98 -14.99 17.16
CA ALA A 12 8.46 -15.19 18.54
C ALA A 12 7.38 -15.77 19.47
N LYS A 13 6.11 -15.42 19.23
CA LYS A 13 4.98 -15.88 20.04
C LYS A 13 4.31 -17.15 19.47
N GLY A 14 4.82 -17.71 18.38
CA GLY A 14 4.25 -18.91 17.76
C GLY A 14 2.85 -18.68 17.17
N LEU A 15 2.53 -17.46 16.73
CA LEU A 15 1.21 -17.09 16.22
C LEU A 15 1.07 -17.30 14.71
N ASN A 16 2.01 -18.02 14.09
CA ASN A 16 2.05 -18.27 12.65
C ASN A 16 1.57 -19.68 12.27
N VAL A 17 0.78 -20.33 13.12
CA VAL A 17 0.31 -21.70 12.91
C VAL A 17 -0.98 -21.79 12.10
N ALA A 18 -1.77 -20.71 12.05
CA ALA A 18 -3.01 -20.65 11.25
C ALA A 18 -2.78 -19.88 9.96
N PRO A 19 -3.59 -20.11 8.91
CA PRO A 19 -3.50 -19.30 7.70
C PRO A 19 -3.64 -17.82 8.02
N ARG A 20 -2.76 -17.01 7.44
CA ARG A 20 -2.75 -15.56 7.63
C ARG A 20 -2.10 -14.87 6.44
N VAL A 21 -2.37 -13.59 6.30
CA VAL A 21 -1.66 -12.75 5.33
C VAL A 21 -0.27 -12.48 5.90
N THR A 22 0.76 -12.68 5.10
CA THR A 22 2.14 -12.52 5.52
C THR A 22 2.75 -11.23 4.99
N LYS A 23 3.79 -10.75 5.67
CA LYS A 23 4.59 -9.63 5.19
C LYS A 23 5.18 -9.92 3.82
N GLU A 24 5.68 -11.16 3.59
CA GLU A 24 6.24 -11.54 2.28
C GLU A 24 5.21 -11.43 1.16
N ARG A 25 3.96 -11.82 1.43
CA ARG A 25 2.89 -11.68 0.44
C ARG A 25 2.67 -10.21 0.08
N ILE A 26 2.60 -9.34 1.08
CA ILE A 26 2.42 -7.90 0.86
C ILE A 26 3.63 -7.31 0.14
N ASP A 27 4.84 -7.70 0.52
CA ASP A 27 6.06 -7.23 -0.16
C ASP A 27 6.05 -7.62 -1.64
N SER A 28 5.61 -8.84 -1.97
CA SER A 28 5.54 -9.30 -3.35
C SER A 28 4.51 -8.53 -4.17
N LEU A 29 3.41 -8.13 -3.57
CA LEU A 29 2.40 -7.30 -4.22
C LEU A 29 2.90 -5.87 -4.40
N MET A 30 3.57 -5.30 -3.39
CA MET A 30 4.14 -3.96 -3.48
C MET A 30 5.18 -3.84 -4.59
N ALA A 31 5.93 -4.90 -4.88
CA ALA A 31 6.87 -4.93 -5.99
C ALA A 31 6.19 -4.77 -7.36
N ARG A 32 4.87 -4.99 -7.44
CA ARG A 32 4.07 -4.87 -8.66
C ARG A 32 3.30 -3.55 -8.73
N VAL A 33 3.49 -2.65 -7.76
CA VAL A 33 2.81 -1.36 -7.72
C VAL A 33 3.55 -0.36 -8.61
N THR A 34 2.81 0.34 -9.43
CA THR A 34 3.31 1.43 -10.26
C THR A 34 2.62 2.74 -9.88
N TYR A 35 3.24 3.87 -10.26
CA TYR A 35 2.75 5.19 -9.85
C TYR A 35 2.58 6.09 -11.04
N THR A 36 1.51 6.89 -11.03
CA THR A 36 1.32 8.02 -11.94
C THR A 36 1.24 9.29 -11.11
N PHE A 37 1.49 10.43 -11.74
CA PHE A 37 1.57 11.71 -11.03
C PHE A 37 0.74 12.77 -11.71
N ASP A 38 0.13 13.62 -10.89
CA ASP A 38 -0.58 14.81 -11.32
C ASP A 38 -0.07 16.02 -10.56
N GLN A 39 0.10 17.11 -11.27
CA GLN A 39 0.37 18.42 -10.67
C GLN A 39 -0.68 19.38 -11.21
N PRO A 40 -1.75 19.65 -10.45
CA PRO A 40 -2.80 20.57 -10.94
C PRO A 40 -2.20 21.94 -11.28
N GLU A 41 -2.58 22.45 -12.43
CA GLU A 41 -2.05 23.71 -12.95
C GLU A 41 -2.31 24.85 -11.98
N GLY A 42 -1.29 25.70 -11.80
CA GLY A 42 -1.38 26.86 -10.92
C GLY A 42 -1.22 26.52 -9.43
N THR A 43 -0.91 25.28 -9.08
CA THR A 43 -0.74 24.86 -7.69
C THR A 43 0.67 24.37 -7.41
N THR A 44 0.98 24.22 -6.12
CA THR A 44 2.20 23.57 -5.64
C THR A 44 1.92 22.13 -5.20
N SER A 45 0.74 21.61 -5.52
CA SER A 45 0.33 20.26 -5.15
C SER A 45 0.84 19.23 -6.14
N THR A 46 1.27 18.08 -5.61
CA THR A 46 1.60 16.90 -6.40
C THR A 46 0.79 15.73 -5.86
N LEU A 47 0.14 15.00 -6.76
CA LEU A 47 -0.60 13.79 -6.43
C LEU A 47 0.13 12.60 -7.05
N ALA A 48 0.31 11.55 -6.27
CA ALA A 48 0.81 10.27 -6.75
C ALA A 48 -0.30 9.25 -6.63
N HIS A 49 -0.53 8.47 -7.67
CA HIS A 49 -1.56 7.44 -7.70
C HIS A 49 -0.90 6.08 -7.84
N ALA A 50 -1.17 5.19 -6.89
CA ALA A 50 -0.61 3.85 -6.85
C ALA A 50 -1.58 2.84 -7.48
N PHE A 51 -1.07 2.05 -8.42
CA PHE A 51 -1.84 1.03 -9.13
C PHE A 51 -1.13 -0.32 -9.02
N LEU A 52 -1.88 -1.37 -8.76
CA LEU A 52 -1.38 -2.73 -8.83
C LEU A 52 -1.44 -3.19 -10.28
N ASP A 53 -0.32 -3.72 -10.78
CA ASP A 53 -0.17 -4.19 -12.17
C ASP A 53 -0.57 -3.13 -13.21
N GLY A 54 -0.38 -1.86 -12.88
CA GLY A 54 -0.62 -0.74 -13.78
C GLY A 54 -2.09 -0.39 -14.01
N SER A 55 -3.03 -1.10 -13.40
CA SER A 55 -4.45 -0.90 -13.70
C SER A 55 -5.38 -0.86 -12.48
N PHE A 56 -5.09 -1.60 -11.43
CA PHE A 56 -5.96 -1.65 -10.25
C PHE A 56 -5.57 -0.56 -9.26
N PHE A 57 -6.41 0.44 -9.11
CA PHE A 57 -6.15 1.57 -8.22
C PHE A 57 -6.13 1.11 -6.76
N LEU A 58 -5.09 1.51 -6.03
CA LEU A 58 -4.95 1.22 -4.61
C LEU A 58 -5.15 2.45 -3.74
N ALA A 59 -4.39 3.51 -4.01
CA ALA A 59 -4.39 4.69 -3.15
C ALA A 59 -3.69 5.85 -3.83
N SER A 60 -3.89 7.05 -3.28
CA SER A 60 -3.18 8.26 -3.71
C SER A 60 -2.50 8.92 -2.54
N GLY A 61 -1.41 9.63 -2.84
CA GLY A 61 -0.70 10.46 -1.88
C GLY A 61 -0.61 11.89 -2.40
N HIS A 62 -0.65 12.85 -1.49
CA HIS A 62 -0.62 14.27 -1.81
C HIS A 62 0.52 14.96 -1.08
N SER A 63 1.26 15.78 -1.80
CA SER A 63 2.30 16.65 -1.27
C SER A 63 2.08 18.07 -1.80
N ALA A 64 2.36 19.06 -0.97
CA ALA A 64 2.27 20.45 -1.38
C ALA A 64 3.27 21.29 -0.60
N CYS A 65 3.77 22.37 -1.20
CA CYS A 65 4.50 23.38 -0.47
C CYS A 65 3.70 24.69 -0.44
N ILE A 66 3.95 25.51 0.58
CA ILE A 66 3.19 26.75 0.80
C ILE A 66 3.56 27.81 -0.23
N SER A 67 4.83 27.87 -0.60
CA SER A 67 5.36 28.95 -1.44
C SER A 67 5.82 28.40 -2.80
N LYS A 68 5.43 29.08 -3.89
CA LYS A 68 5.89 28.72 -5.23
C LYS A 68 7.40 28.81 -5.39
N GLU A 69 8.03 29.73 -4.69
CA GLU A 69 9.49 29.91 -4.74
C GLU A 69 10.24 28.70 -4.19
N ASN A 70 9.62 27.98 -3.27
CA ASN A 70 10.21 26.78 -2.64
C ASN A 70 9.76 25.49 -3.31
N PHE A 71 8.93 25.56 -4.35
CA PHE A 71 8.42 24.38 -5.00
C PHE A 71 9.50 23.68 -5.82
N ASN A 72 9.66 22.39 -5.60
CA ASN A 72 10.54 21.51 -6.35
C ASN A 72 9.71 20.31 -6.83
N ALA A 73 9.54 20.19 -8.14
CA ALA A 73 8.67 19.16 -8.72
C ALA A 73 9.15 17.73 -8.41
N GLU A 74 10.46 17.49 -8.45
CA GLU A 74 11.01 16.18 -8.16
C GLU A 74 10.81 15.79 -6.69
N LEU A 75 11.11 16.72 -5.78
CA LEU A 75 10.88 16.47 -4.35
C LEU A 75 9.39 16.25 -4.07
N GLY A 76 8.52 17.05 -4.68
CA GLY A 76 7.07 16.90 -4.56
C GLY A 76 6.60 15.50 -4.97
N ARG A 77 7.12 15.00 -6.11
CA ARG A 77 6.78 13.65 -6.58
C ARG A 77 7.26 12.58 -5.59
N ARG A 78 8.49 12.69 -5.10
CA ARG A 78 9.02 11.71 -4.12
C ARG A 78 8.20 11.69 -2.84
N MET A 79 7.82 12.86 -2.34
CA MET A 79 7.00 12.96 -1.12
C MET A 79 5.60 12.41 -1.33
N ALA A 80 4.96 12.75 -2.46
CA ALA A 80 3.63 12.25 -2.80
C ALA A 80 3.66 10.73 -3.01
N GLN A 81 4.70 10.21 -3.69
CA GLN A 81 4.86 8.77 -3.90
C GLN A 81 5.04 8.03 -2.57
N SER A 82 5.84 8.56 -1.66
CA SER A 82 6.04 7.93 -0.34
C SER A 82 4.72 7.79 0.41
N LYS A 83 3.87 8.81 0.36
CA LYS A 83 2.54 8.76 0.97
C LYS A 83 1.62 7.77 0.26
N ALA A 84 1.64 7.74 -1.07
CA ALA A 84 0.86 6.79 -1.85
C ALA A 84 1.30 5.35 -1.59
N GLU A 85 2.60 5.11 -1.47
CA GLU A 85 3.16 3.80 -1.17
C GLU A 85 2.69 3.28 0.19
N GLU A 86 2.76 4.12 1.21
CA GLU A 86 2.28 3.75 2.55
C GLU A 86 0.79 3.43 2.55
N ALA A 87 -0.02 4.27 1.91
CA ALA A 87 -1.46 4.07 1.82
C ALA A 87 -1.81 2.83 0.98
N ALA A 88 -1.07 2.57 -0.11
CA ALA A 88 -1.26 1.39 -0.94
C ALA A 88 -0.94 0.11 -0.16
N ARG A 89 0.11 0.13 0.65
CA ARG A 89 0.47 -1.01 1.48
C ARG A 89 -0.64 -1.33 2.48
N ASP A 90 -1.20 -0.32 3.14
CA ASP A 90 -2.32 -0.49 4.07
C ASP A 90 -3.55 -1.06 3.35
N GLU A 91 -3.84 -0.58 2.15
CA GLU A 91 -4.96 -1.07 1.35
C GLU A 91 -4.76 -2.54 0.96
N LEU A 92 -3.54 -2.93 0.59
CA LEU A 92 -3.24 -4.33 0.25
C LEU A 92 -3.40 -5.26 1.45
N TRP A 93 -2.99 -4.85 2.64
CA TRP A 93 -3.24 -5.63 3.85
C TRP A 93 -4.73 -5.90 4.04
N LYS A 94 -5.55 -4.88 3.85
CA LYS A 94 -7.00 -4.99 3.98
C LYS A 94 -7.61 -5.91 2.92
N LEU A 95 -7.23 -5.73 1.66
CA LEU A 95 -7.75 -6.51 0.53
C LEU A 95 -7.35 -7.98 0.65
N GLU A 96 -6.09 -8.26 0.97
CA GLU A 96 -5.61 -9.62 1.14
C GLU A 96 -6.25 -10.28 2.37
N GLY A 97 -6.47 -9.52 3.43
CA GLY A 97 -7.17 -10.01 4.61
C GLY A 97 -8.61 -10.42 4.29
N TYR A 98 -9.32 -9.59 3.54
CA TYR A 98 -10.68 -9.91 3.10
C TYR A 98 -10.71 -11.13 2.17
N THR A 99 -9.76 -11.22 1.24
CA THR A 99 -9.63 -12.36 0.34
C THR A 99 -9.42 -13.66 1.12
N LEU A 100 -8.52 -13.65 2.08
CA LEU A 100 -8.26 -14.82 2.93
C LEU A 100 -9.50 -15.19 3.74
N ARG A 101 -10.19 -14.21 4.31
CA ARG A 101 -11.42 -14.43 5.06
C ARG A 101 -12.47 -15.15 4.19
N THR A 102 -12.62 -14.69 2.95
CA THR A 102 -13.58 -15.28 2.00
C THR A 102 -13.22 -16.72 1.66
N LEU A 103 -11.93 -16.97 1.38
CA LEU A 103 -11.45 -18.32 1.08
C LEU A 103 -11.68 -19.28 2.25
N LEU A 104 -11.39 -18.86 3.46
CA LEU A 104 -11.59 -19.68 4.65
C LEU A 104 -13.09 -19.98 4.89
N ALA A 105 -13.96 -18.99 4.66
CA ALA A 105 -15.40 -19.18 4.79
C ALA A 105 -15.93 -20.19 3.77
N VAL A 106 -15.48 -20.11 2.52
CA VAL A 106 -15.86 -21.05 1.45
C VAL A 106 -15.38 -22.46 1.78
N GLN A 107 -14.15 -22.61 2.25
CA GLN A 107 -13.60 -23.91 2.68
C GLN A 107 -14.40 -24.50 3.85
N ALA A 108 -14.75 -23.68 4.83
CA ALA A 108 -15.53 -24.10 5.98
C ALA A 108 -16.94 -24.59 5.60
N GLU A 109 -17.51 -24.01 4.52
CA GLU A 109 -18.80 -24.43 3.97
C GLU A 109 -18.72 -25.67 3.06
N GLY A 110 -17.49 -26.14 2.78
CA GLY A 110 -17.28 -27.28 1.90
C GLY A 110 -17.52 -27.01 0.42
N LEU A 111 -17.41 -25.74 0.00
CA LEU A 111 -17.66 -25.33 -1.38
C LEU A 111 -16.42 -25.39 -2.28
N VAL A 112 -15.27 -25.65 -1.67
CA VAL A 112 -13.99 -25.75 -2.38
C VAL A 112 -13.28 -27.04 -1.98
#